data_35cdf28f3474477a2dc0b2346e61d0f9
#
_entry.id   35cdf28f3474477a2dc0b2346e61d0f9
#
_cell.length_a   1.000
_cell.length_b   1.000
_cell.length_c   1.000
_cell.angle_alpha   90.00
_cell.angle_beta   90.00
_cell.angle_gamma   90.00
#
_symmetry.space_group_name_H-M   'P 1'
#
loop_
_entity.id
_entity.type
_entity.pdbx_description
1 polymer ?
#
loop_
_entity_poly.entity_id
_entity_poly.type
_entity_poly.pdbx_seq_one_letter_code
_entity_poly.pdbx_strand_id
1 'polypeptide(L)'
;MTLSDCVIDDCSRAVGVWVRDGGTVEDIHVHHLTGCTRRYADSYQLPGAPGWWGKGEPVFVSATPRKGKTGPAGVIRRVSFDHLYLTSESCAFAAGEPDSEIQDLRISEMHLTLQHRGTQPGGLFDEQPSARHIYPHAIPALYARCVDGLTVKDSTVRFVGENEAWDGSVAELEHCRRAKLDLEKLV
;
A
#
# COMPACT_ATOMS: atom_id res chain seq x y z
N MET A 1 -12.52 14.30 3.65
CA MET A 1 -13.09 13.10 4.32
C MET A 1 -12.14 12.70 5.44
N THR A 2 -12.70 12.31 6.62
CA THR A 2 -11.88 11.78 7.72
C THR A 2 -12.40 10.41 8.11
N LEU A 3 -11.49 9.47 8.37
CA LEU A 3 -11.75 8.15 8.93
C LEU A 3 -10.85 7.98 10.14
N SER A 4 -11.41 7.63 11.31
CA SER A 4 -10.63 7.49 12.54
C SER A 4 -11.11 6.38 13.46
N ASP A 5 -10.22 6.01 14.37
CA ASP A 5 -10.53 5.16 15.52
C ASP A 5 -11.11 3.78 15.12
N CYS A 6 -10.49 3.15 14.12
CA CYS A 6 -10.94 1.87 13.61
C CYS A 6 -10.03 0.73 14.05
N VAL A 7 -10.66 -0.40 14.38
CA VAL A 7 -9.98 -1.68 14.57
C VAL A 7 -10.14 -2.51 13.31
N ILE A 8 -9.00 -2.97 12.79
CA ILE A 8 -8.93 -3.82 11.60
C ILE A 8 -8.74 -5.26 12.07
N ASP A 9 -9.76 -6.07 11.91
CA ASP A 9 -9.73 -7.46 12.35
C ASP A 9 -9.52 -8.40 11.16
N ASP A 10 -8.25 -8.73 10.93
CA ASP A 10 -7.79 -9.76 9.99
C ASP A 10 -8.35 -9.62 8.56
N CYS A 11 -8.28 -8.42 8.02
CA CYS A 11 -8.77 -8.09 6.68
C CYS A 11 -7.69 -8.31 5.62
N SER A 12 -8.09 -8.43 4.35
CA SER A 12 -7.12 -8.51 3.24
C SER A 12 -6.45 -7.18 2.90
N ARG A 13 -6.92 -6.07 3.47
CA ARG A 13 -6.33 -4.72 3.37
C ARG A 13 -6.91 -3.85 4.48
N ALA A 14 -6.08 -3.07 5.17
CA ALA A 14 -6.59 -2.23 6.25
C ALA A 14 -7.29 -0.98 5.68
N VAL A 15 -6.63 -0.25 4.79
CA VAL A 15 -7.21 0.92 4.15
C VAL A 15 -6.78 1.02 2.70
N GLY A 16 -7.69 1.47 1.84
CA GLY A 16 -7.41 1.68 0.43
C GLY A 16 -8.01 2.98 -0.11
N VAL A 17 -7.19 3.72 -0.86
CA VAL A 17 -7.58 4.93 -1.60
C VAL A 17 -7.18 4.75 -3.04
N TRP A 18 -8.13 4.79 -3.97
CA TRP A 18 -7.78 4.61 -5.38
C TRP A 18 -8.67 5.40 -6.33
N VAL A 19 -8.08 5.77 -7.48
CA VAL A 19 -8.77 6.37 -8.62
C VAL A 19 -8.35 5.62 -9.88
N ARG A 20 -9.27 5.41 -10.83
CA ARG A 20 -9.05 4.49 -11.97
C ARG A 20 -9.70 4.90 -13.27
N ASP A 21 -10.74 5.70 -13.20
CA ASP A 21 -11.60 6.03 -14.34
C ASP A 21 -11.69 7.55 -14.57
N GLY A 22 -10.67 8.28 -14.15
CA GLY A 22 -10.62 9.73 -14.14
C GLY A 22 -11.15 10.36 -12.85
N GLY A 23 -11.09 11.66 -12.76
CA GLY A 23 -11.52 12.43 -11.59
C GLY A 23 -10.43 12.66 -10.55
N THR A 24 -10.83 13.19 -9.41
CA THR A 24 -9.90 13.56 -8.32
C THR A 24 -10.37 12.98 -7.00
N VAL A 25 -9.45 12.36 -6.28
CA VAL A 25 -9.61 11.94 -4.89
C VAL A 25 -8.66 12.78 -4.05
N GLU A 26 -9.21 13.60 -3.16
CA GLU A 26 -8.39 14.56 -2.42
C GLU A 26 -8.91 14.84 -1.00
N ASP A 27 -8.05 15.42 -0.17
CA ASP A 27 -8.39 15.86 1.18
C ASP A 27 -8.92 14.69 2.04
N ILE A 28 -8.17 13.58 2.03
CA ILE A 28 -8.48 12.41 2.84
C ILE A 28 -7.50 12.34 4.01
N HIS A 29 -8.06 12.21 5.21
CA HIS A 29 -7.31 12.00 6.42
C HIS A 29 -7.77 10.72 7.12
N VAL A 30 -6.84 9.79 7.32
CA VAL A 30 -7.08 8.50 8.01
C VAL A 30 -6.15 8.44 9.21
N HIS A 31 -6.71 8.19 10.40
CA HIS A 31 -5.88 8.15 11.60
C HIS A 31 -6.39 7.20 12.68
N HIS A 32 -5.47 6.80 13.58
CA HIS A 32 -5.77 5.89 14.69
C HIS A 32 -6.36 4.56 14.22
N LEU A 33 -5.64 3.85 13.35
CA LEU A 33 -5.99 2.50 12.97
C LEU A 33 -5.11 1.49 13.72
N THR A 34 -5.73 0.46 14.26
CA THR A 34 -5.04 -0.67 14.89
C THR A 34 -5.53 -1.99 14.34
N GLY A 35 -4.68 -3.02 14.41
CA GLY A 35 -5.12 -4.38 14.06
C GLY A 35 -4.20 -5.08 13.07
N CYS A 36 -4.80 -5.93 12.22
CA CYS A 36 -3.99 -6.76 11.34
C CYS A 36 -4.62 -7.02 9.98
N THR A 37 -3.74 -7.27 9.02
CA THR A 37 -4.10 -7.67 7.67
C THR A 37 -3.42 -8.97 7.29
N ARG A 38 -4.04 -9.72 6.38
CA ARG A 38 -3.53 -10.98 5.90
C ARG A 38 -3.91 -11.21 4.44
N ARG A 39 -3.03 -11.91 3.71
CA ARG A 39 -3.33 -12.39 2.38
C ARG A 39 -4.14 -13.69 2.47
N TYR A 40 -5.41 -13.63 2.15
CA TYR A 40 -6.31 -14.80 2.22
C TYR A 40 -6.27 -15.68 0.98
N ALA A 41 -6.03 -15.11 -0.18
CA ALA A 41 -6.04 -15.86 -1.42
C ALA A 41 -5.11 -15.26 -2.48
N ASP A 42 -4.66 -16.10 -3.39
CA ASP A 42 -4.11 -15.66 -4.68
C ASP A 42 -5.23 -15.58 -5.70
N SER A 43 -5.84 -14.41 -5.78
CA SER A 43 -7.02 -14.18 -6.60
C SER A 43 -6.79 -14.36 -8.11
N TYR A 44 -5.53 -14.37 -8.55
CA TYR A 44 -5.20 -14.55 -9.96
C TYR A 44 -5.12 -16.00 -10.39
N GLN A 45 -4.94 -16.89 -9.44
CA GLN A 45 -4.81 -18.31 -9.71
C GLN A 45 -6.12 -19.07 -9.50
N LEU A 46 -7.12 -18.42 -8.92
CA LEU A 46 -8.42 -19.04 -8.67
C LEU A 46 -9.40 -18.72 -9.80
N PRO A 47 -9.89 -19.73 -10.53
CA PRO A 47 -10.90 -19.52 -11.56
C PRO A 47 -12.14 -18.81 -11.00
N GLY A 48 -12.55 -17.72 -11.65
CA GLY A 48 -13.72 -16.95 -11.23
C GLY A 48 -13.52 -16.03 -10.03
N ALA A 49 -12.35 -16.01 -9.39
CA ALA A 49 -12.05 -15.07 -8.33
C ALA A 49 -11.88 -13.66 -8.89
N PRO A 50 -12.40 -12.62 -8.21
CA PRO A 50 -12.15 -11.25 -8.63
C PRO A 50 -10.68 -10.91 -8.45
N GLY A 51 -10.08 -10.35 -9.50
CA GLY A 51 -8.65 -10.00 -9.54
C GLY A 51 -8.26 -8.76 -8.72
N TRP A 52 -9.00 -8.42 -7.69
CA TRP A 52 -8.84 -7.18 -6.92
C TRP A 52 -8.85 -7.37 -5.40
N TRP A 53 -8.51 -8.56 -4.95
CA TRP A 53 -8.31 -8.83 -3.53
C TRP A 53 -7.00 -8.20 -3.03
N GLY A 54 -7.04 -7.67 -1.82
CA GLY A 54 -5.83 -7.18 -1.15
C GLY A 54 -4.82 -8.30 -0.87
N LYS A 55 -3.56 -7.91 -0.79
CA LYS A 55 -2.41 -8.80 -0.52
C LYS A 55 -1.93 -8.72 0.93
N GLY A 56 -2.74 -8.17 1.82
CA GLY A 56 -2.38 -7.96 3.21
C GLY A 56 -1.74 -6.58 3.45
N GLU A 57 -2.01 -5.60 2.61
CA GLU A 57 -1.43 -4.26 2.74
C GLU A 57 -2.01 -3.49 3.93
N PRO A 58 -1.17 -2.80 4.73
CA PRO A 58 -1.64 -1.90 5.77
C PRO A 58 -2.22 -0.60 5.19
N VAL A 59 -1.62 -0.10 4.13
CA VAL A 59 -2.04 1.08 3.37
C VAL A 59 -1.91 0.76 1.90
N PHE A 60 -2.92 1.12 1.13
CA PHE A 60 -2.91 0.97 -0.32
C PHE A 60 -3.43 2.23 -0.99
N VAL A 61 -2.58 2.89 -1.77
CA VAL A 61 -2.94 4.08 -2.54
C VAL A 61 -2.62 3.81 -4.01
N SER A 62 -3.61 3.92 -4.88
CA SER A 62 -3.39 3.59 -6.30
C SER A 62 -4.10 4.57 -7.23
N ALA A 63 -3.32 5.16 -8.14
CA ALA A 63 -3.78 5.97 -9.25
C ALA A 63 -3.42 5.27 -10.57
N THR A 64 -3.98 4.08 -10.79
CA THR A 64 -3.71 3.24 -11.97
C THR A 64 -4.99 2.92 -12.71
N PRO A 65 -5.02 3.04 -14.05
CA PRO A 65 -6.24 2.83 -14.81
C PRO A 65 -6.65 1.36 -14.81
N ARG A 66 -7.92 1.12 -15.07
CA ARG A 66 -8.44 -0.25 -15.24
C ARG A 66 -7.77 -0.97 -16.38
N LYS A 67 -7.68 -2.29 -16.29
CA LYS A 67 -7.21 -3.14 -17.38
C LYS A 67 -7.99 -2.84 -18.67
N GLY A 68 -7.25 -2.63 -19.75
CA GLY A 68 -7.82 -2.31 -21.07
C GLY A 68 -8.28 -0.87 -21.27
N LYS A 69 -8.10 0.00 -20.28
CA LYS A 69 -8.31 1.45 -20.43
C LYS A 69 -7.05 2.14 -20.91
N THR A 70 -7.24 3.13 -21.77
CA THR A 70 -6.21 4.08 -22.20
C THR A 70 -6.49 5.44 -21.57
N GLY A 71 -5.44 6.19 -21.25
CA GLY A 71 -5.55 7.50 -20.62
C GLY A 71 -5.38 7.47 -19.10
N PRO A 72 -5.34 8.66 -18.49
CA PRO A 72 -5.01 8.79 -17.09
C PRO A 72 -6.08 8.18 -16.17
N ALA A 73 -5.64 7.61 -15.08
CA ALA A 73 -6.51 7.06 -14.03
C ALA A 73 -7.26 8.16 -13.29
N GLY A 74 -6.67 9.34 -13.18
CA GLY A 74 -7.15 10.46 -12.38
C GLY A 74 -6.06 10.96 -11.44
N VAL A 75 -6.44 11.73 -10.44
CA VAL A 75 -5.51 12.37 -9.49
C VAL A 75 -5.85 11.95 -8.07
N ILE A 76 -4.82 11.57 -7.30
CA ILE A 76 -4.91 11.47 -5.84
C ILE A 76 -4.01 12.53 -5.25
N ARG A 77 -4.52 13.36 -4.34
CA ARG A 77 -3.70 14.39 -3.72
C ARG A 77 -4.14 14.76 -2.31
N ARG A 78 -3.18 15.23 -1.50
CA ARG A 78 -3.40 15.63 -0.11
C ARG A 78 -4.09 14.54 0.70
N VAL A 79 -3.46 13.37 0.71
CA VAL A 79 -3.92 12.21 1.48
C VAL A 79 -2.94 11.97 2.62
N SER A 80 -3.46 11.78 3.81
CA SER A 80 -2.64 11.50 5.00
C SER A 80 -3.13 10.31 5.79
N PHE A 81 -2.15 9.55 6.28
CA PHE A 81 -2.33 8.42 7.19
C PHE A 81 -1.51 8.71 8.45
N ASP A 82 -2.11 8.56 9.62
CA ASP A 82 -1.50 8.98 10.87
C ASP A 82 -1.85 8.03 12.02
N HIS A 83 -0.90 7.76 12.93
CA HIS A 83 -1.09 6.84 14.06
C HIS A 83 -1.62 5.45 13.64
N LEU A 84 -0.84 4.73 12.87
CA LEU A 84 -1.16 3.38 12.41
C LEU A 84 -0.35 2.33 13.20
N TYR A 85 -1.02 1.41 13.86
CA TYR A 85 -0.42 0.30 14.60
C TYR A 85 -0.90 -1.02 14.00
N LEU A 86 -0.19 -1.51 12.98
CA LEU A 86 -0.68 -2.62 12.16
C LEU A 86 0.33 -3.75 12.05
N THR A 87 -0.18 -4.98 12.12
CA THR A 87 0.54 -6.19 11.71
C THR A 87 0.03 -6.61 10.33
N SER A 88 0.93 -6.73 9.36
CA SER A 88 0.56 -6.91 7.96
C SER A 88 1.45 -7.94 7.26
N GLU A 89 0.95 -8.54 6.19
CA GLU A 89 1.72 -9.48 5.37
C GLU A 89 2.38 -8.82 4.16
N SER A 90 1.97 -7.62 3.81
CA SER A 90 2.52 -6.87 2.69
C SER A 90 2.91 -5.44 3.10
N CYS A 91 3.53 -4.72 2.18
CA CYS A 91 4.02 -3.36 2.38
C CYS A 91 2.89 -2.31 2.44
N ALA A 92 3.21 -1.15 3.00
CA ALA A 92 2.49 0.07 2.65
C ALA A 92 2.77 0.37 1.17
N PHE A 93 1.72 0.46 0.37
CA PHE A 93 1.82 0.51 -1.08
C PHE A 93 1.21 1.79 -1.64
N ALA A 94 1.96 2.51 -2.46
CA ALA A 94 1.48 3.70 -3.16
C ALA A 94 1.97 3.68 -4.62
N ALA A 95 1.08 3.51 -5.57
CA ALA A 95 1.47 3.47 -6.99
C ALA A 95 0.59 4.38 -7.86
N GLY A 96 1.25 5.31 -8.52
CA GLY A 96 0.71 6.10 -9.61
C GLY A 96 1.31 5.71 -10.96
N GLU A 97 0.91 6.43 -11.99
CA GLU A 97 1.47 6.37 -13.34
C GLU A 97 2.04 7.73 -13.72
N PRO A 98 2.92 7.83 -14.73
CA PRO A 98 3.48 9.11 -15.16
C PRO A 98 2.43 10.18 -15.54
N ASP A 99 1.25 9.75 -15.98
CA ASP A 99 0.11 10.60 -16.31
C ASP A 99 -0.97 10.65 -15.20
N SER A 100 -0.73 9.99 -14.09
CA SER A 100 -1.65 9.85 -12.97
C SER A 100 -0.89 9.78 -11.66
N GLU A 101 -0.07 10.78 -11.39
CA GLU A 101 0.76 10.83 -10.18
C GLU A 101 -0.08 11.02 -8.91
N ILE A 102 0.40 10.40 -7.84
CA ILE A 102 -0.07 10.69 -6.49
C ILE A 102 0.69 11.91 -5.98
N GLN A 103 -0.02 12.90 -5.45
CA GLN A 103 0.57 14.17 -5.01
C GLN A 103 0.34 14.39 -3.50
N ASP A 104 1.39 14.85 -2.81
CA ASP A 104 1.33 15.19 -1.38
C ASP A 104 0.73 14.08 -0.51
N LEU A 105 1.38 12.90 -0.56
CA LEU A 105 1.07 11.75 0.30
C LEU A 105 1.89 11.83 1.58
N ARG A 106 1.21 11.78 2.72
CA ARG A 106 1.85 11.76 4.03
C ARG A 106 1.50 10.48 4.79
N ILE A 107 2.51 9.90 5.41
CA ILE A 107 2.38 8.81 6.40
C ILE A 107 3.15 9.25 7.64
N SER A 108 2.51 9.30 8.79
CA SER A 108 3.16 9.64 10.04
C SER A 108 2.77 8.69 11.16
N GLU A 109 3.73 8.43 12.06
CA GLU A 109 3.54 7.52 13.19
C GLU A 109 2.95 6.15 12.77
N MET A 110 3.49 5.60 11.70
CA MET A 110 3.17 4.23 11.27
C MET A 110 4.12 3.26 11.97
N HIS A 111 3.56 2.43 12.83
CA HIS A 111 4.26 1.34 13.50
C HIS A 111 3.84 0.01 12.89
N LEU A 112 4.62 -0.45 11.92
CA LEU A 112 4.30 -1.61 11.11
C LEU A 112 5.08 -2.84 11.58
N THR A 113 4.38 -3.94 11.83
CA THR A 113 4.97 -5.26 11.96
C THR A 113 4.66 -6.05 10.70
N LEU A 114 5.67 -6.40 9.93
CA LEU A 114 5.54 -7.33 8.80
C LEU A 114 5.71 -8.76 9.30
N GLN A 115 4.66 -9.55 9.18
CA GLN A 115 4.61 -10.93 9.63
C GLN A 115 3.77 -11.79 8.69
N HIS A 116 4.36 -12.86 8.15
CA HIS A 116 3.61 -13.84 7.37
C HIS A 116 2.75 -14.69 8.30
N ARG A 117 1.45 -14.64 8.14
CA ARG A 117 0.46 -15.30 9.00
C ARG A 117 -0.44 -16.26 8.25
N GLY A 118 -0.56 -16.08 6.97
CA GLY A 118 -1.40 -16.87 6.07
C GLY A 118 -0.69 -18.10 5.52
N THR A 119 -1.40 -18.83 4.68
CA THR A 119 -0.89 -20.01 3.95
C THR A 119 -0.53 -19.68 2.50
N GLN A 120 -0.83 -18.48 2.05
CA GLN A 120 -0.55 -18.06 0.69
C GLN A 120 0.92 -17.67 0.54
N PRO A 121 1.58 -18.01 -0.58
CA PRO A 121 2.96 -17.62 -0.79
C PRO A 121 3.09 -16.07 -0.81
N GLY A 122 4.16 -15.57 -0.23
CA GLY A 122 4.52 -14.16 -0.32
C GLY A 122 5.04 -13.78 -1.71
N GLY A 123 5.61 -12.58 -1.83
CA GLY A 123 6.35 -12.16 -3.01
C GLY A 123 5.54 -11.61 -4.17
N LEU A 124 4.26 -11.39 -3.98
CA LEU A 124 3.42 -10.70 -4.96
C LEU A 124 2.83 -9.45 -4.36
N PHE A 125 3.01 -8.35 -5.02
CA PHE A 125 2.14 -7.21 -4.89
C PHE A 125 1.74 -6.68 -6.26
N ASP A 126 0.66 -5.96 -6.34
CA ASP A 126 0.11 -5.50 -7.59
C ASP A 126 -0.61 -4.16 -7.43
N GLU A 127 -0.75 -3.47 -8.52
CA GLU A 127 -1.43 -2.18 -8.59
C GLU A 127 -2.94 -2.35 -8.71
N GLN A 128 -3.48 -3.21 -7.89
CA GLN A 128 -4.90 -3.49 -7.90
C GLN A 128 -5.74 -2.31 -7.38
N PRO A 129 -6.90 -2.22 -7.92
CA PRO A 129 -7.63 -3.19 -8.74
C PRO A 129 -7.40 -3.08 -10.25
N SER A 130 -6.34 -2.49 -10.70
CA SER A 130 -6.07 -2.33 -12.14
C SER A 130 -5.82 -3.66 -12.85
N ALA A 131 -5.12 -4.59 -12.23
CA ALA A 131 -4.61 -5.81 -12.86
C ALA A 131 -3.72 -5.54 -14.09
N ARG A 132 -3.24 -4.30 -14.25
CA ARG A 132 -2.33 -3.95 -15.31
C ARG A 132 -0.94 -4.52 -15.03
N HIS A 133 -0.51 -4.42 -13.79
CA HIS A 133 0.78 -4.86 -13.33
C HIS A 133 0.65 -5.79 -12.12
N ILE A 134 1.00 -7.03 -12.32
CA ILE A 134 1.15 -8.04 -11.29
C ILE A 134 2.50 -8.67 -11.52
N TYR A 135 3.35 -8.60 -10.55
CA TYR A 135 4.71 -9.11 -10.66
C TYR A 135 5.19 -9.70 -9.35
N PRO A 136 6.04 -10.74 -9.42
CA PRO A 136 6.82 -11.16 -8.28
C PRO A 136 7.75 -10.02 -7.87
N HIS A 137 7.74 -9.66 -6.61
CA HIS A 137 8.56 -8.57 -6.11
C HIS A 137 8.96 -8.82 -4.66
N ALA A 138 10.13 -8.37 -4.26
CA ALA A 138 10.47 -8.32 -2.85
C ALA A 138 9.59 -7.30 -2.14
N ILE A 139 9.15 -7.62 -0.94
CA ILE A 139 8.28 -6.75 -0.16
C ILE A 139 9.11 -5.92 0.80
N PRO A 140 9.29 -4.60 0.55
CA PRO A 140 9.86 -3.67 1.52
C PRO A 140 8.82 -3.33 2.59
N ALA A 141 9.11 -2.44 3.52
CA ALA A 141 8.08 -1.90 4.41
C ALA A 141 7.18 -0.88 3.70
N LEU A 142 7.75 -0.09 2.79
CA LEU A 142 7.06 0.87 1.95
C LEU A 142 7.50 0.73 0.49
N TYR A 143 6.54 0.55 -0.41
CA TYR A 143 6.75 0.70 -1.84
C TYR A 143 6.01 1.93 -2.35
N ALA A 144 6.70 2.79 -3.09
CA ALA A 144 6.08 3.96 -3.70
C ALA A 144 6.57 4.17 -5.13
N ARG A 145 5.64 4.46 -6.05
CA ARG A 145 5.91 4.71 -7.47
C ARG A 145 5.10 5.90 -7.97
N CYS A 146 5.76 6.76 -8.74
CA CYS A 146 5.14 7.97 -9.32
C CYS A 146 4.40 8.81 -8.26
N VAL A 147 5.08 9.10 -7.16
CA VAL A 147 4.57 9.96 -6.09
C VAL A 147 5.37 11.25 -6.05
N ASP A 148 4.69 12.38 -6.11
CA ASP A 148 5.30 13.70 -5.94
C ASP A 148 4.91 14.31 -4.58
N GLY A 149 5.89 14.52 -3.71
CA GLY A 149 5.65 14.99 -2.34
C GLY A 149 5.29 13.86 -1.37
N LEU A 150 6.11 12.79 -1.33
CA LEU A 150 6.00 11.75 -0.32
C LEU A 150 6.66 12.19 0.98
N THR A 151 5.94 12.16 2.08
CA THR A 151 6.50 12.39 3.41
C THR A 151 6.16 11.22 4.32
N VAL A 152 7.18 10.52 4.81
CA VAL A 152 7.04 9.54 5.89
C VAL A 152 7.77 10.10 7.10
N LYS A 153 7.13 10.08 8.26
CA LYS A 153 7.66 10.71 9.46
C LYS A 153 7.40 9.87 10.71
N ASP A 154 8.37 9.87 11.63
CA ASP A 154 8.27 9.23 12.95
C ASP A 154 7.72 7.78 12.87
N SER A 155 8.16 7.02 11.87
CA SER A 155 7.59 5.71 11.55
C SER A 155 8.59 4.58 11.77
N THR A 156 8.09 3.39 12.12
CA THR A 156 8.94 2.23 12.37
C THR A 156 8.41 0.98 11.69
N VAL A 157 9.33 0.06 11.35
CA VAL A 157 8.99 -1.26 10.85
C VAL A 157 9.77 -2.34 11.58
N ARG A 158 9.10 -3.44 11.87
CA ARG A 158 9.70 -4.69 12.38
C ARG A 158 9.32 -5.84 11.44
N PHE A 159 10.29 -6.67 11.08
CA PHE A 159 10.06 -7.92 10.37
C PHE A 159 10.08 -9.08 11.37
N VAL A 160 9.03 -9.88 11.41
CA VAL A 160 8.88 -11.00 12.35
C VAL A 160 8.80 -12.31 11.60
N GLY A 161 9.75 -13.21 11.90
CA GLY A 161 9.92 -14.47 11.19
C GLY A 161 10.70 -14.32 9.89
N GLU A 162 10.65 -15.35 9.07
CA GLU A 162 11.30 -15.39 7.76
C GLU A 162 10.24 -15.48 6.66
N ASN A 163 10.46 -14.75 5.58
CA ASN A 163 9.67 -14.85 4.36
C ASN A 163 10.57 -14.54 3.17
N GLU A 164 10.58 -15.42 2.18
CA GLU A 164 11.38 -15.26 0.96
C GLU A 164 11.07 -13.96 0.20
N ALA A 165 9.86 -13.42 0.40
CA ALA A 165 9.44 -12.18 -0.22
C ALA A 165 10.02 -10.93 0.45
N TRP A 166 10.56 -11.04 1.64
CA TRP A 166 11.07 -9.89 2.39
C TRP A 166 12.57 -9.78 2.22
N ASP A 167 13.00 -8.76 1.52
CA ASP A 167 14.43 -8.42 1.41
C ASP A 167 14.96 -7.61 2.61
N GLY A 168 14.07 -7.23 3.52
CA GLY A 168 14.37 -6.42 4.69
C GLY A 168 14.56 -4.95 4.40
N SER A 169 14.29 -4.49 3.19
CA SER A 169 14.32 -3.09 2.81
C SER A 169 13.27 -2.29 3.58
N VAL A 170 13.65 -1.08 3.99
CA VAL A 170 12.72 -0.16 4.63
C VAL A 170 11.82 0.49 3.61
N ALA A 171 12.35 0.91 2.47
CA ALA A 171 11.56 1.53 1.41
C ALA A 171 12.15 1.26 0.02
N GLU A 172 11.28 1.17 -0.96
CA GLU A 172 11.62 1.17 -2.38
C GLU A 172 10.83 2.29 -3.07
N LEU A 173 11.54 3.16 -3.79
CA LEU A 173 10.95 4.33 -4.45
C LEU A 173 11.27 4.32 -5.93
N GLU A 174 10.25 4.34 -6.77
CA GLU A 174 10.36 4.42 -8.23
C GLU A 174 9.74 5.72 -8.75
N HIS A 175 10.51 6.49 -9.49
CA HIS A 175 10.03 7.75 -10.10
C HIS A 175 9.34 8.71 -9.12
N CYS A 176 9.74 8.67 -7.85
CA CYS A 176 9.22 9.57 -6.83
C CYS A 176 10.01 10.89 -6.82
N ARG A 177 9.31 12.00 -6.57
CA ARG A 177 9.91 13.33 -6.42
C ARG A 177 9.59 13.91 -5.05
N ARG A 178 10.46 14.77 -4.53
CA ARG A 178 10.30 15.44 -3.23
C ARG A 178 9.98 14.47 -2.09
N ALA A 179 10.64 13.31 -2.07
CA ALA A 179 10.44 12.31 -1.03
C ALA A 179 11.28 12.64 0.21
N LYS A 180 10.67 12.50 1.40
CA LYS A 180 11.31 12.60 2.70
C LYS A 180 10.90 11.39 3.53
N LEU A 181 11.88 10.62 3.98
CA LEU A 181 11.64 9.39 4.72
C LEU A 181 12.32 9.45 6.09
N ASP A 182 11.52 9.31 7.12
CA ASP A 182 11.90 9.05 8.49
C ASP A 182 11.16 7.77 8.92
N LEU A 183 11.71 6.63 8.48
CA LEU A 183 11.18 5.29 8.66
C LEU A 183 12.32 4.38 9.12
N GLU A 184 12.28 3.94 10.35
CA GLU A 184 13.32 3.15 11.00
C GLU A 184 12.97 1.67 11.04
N LYS A 185 13.96 0.81 10.76
CA LYS A 185 13.86 -0.63 10.98
C LYS A 185 14.22 -0.97 12.41
N LEU A 186 13.27 -1.54 13.13
CA LEU A 186 13.53 -2.07 14.48
C LEU A 186 14.12 -3.50 14.38
N VAL A 187 15.08 -3.77 15.22
CA VAL A 187 15.73 -5.08 15.34
C VAL A 187 14.90 -6.04 16.19
#